data_4213149d8823f774b29e3e1ee4685caf
#
_entry.id   4213149d8823f774b29e3e1ee4685caf
#
_cell.length_a   1.000
_cell.length_b   1.000
_cell.length_c   1.000
_cell.angle_alpha   90.00
_cell.angle_beta   90.00
_cell.angle_gamma   90.00
#
_symmetry.space_group_name_H-M   'P 1'
#
loop_
_entity.id
_entity.type
_entity.pdbx_description
1 polymer ?
#
loop_
_entity_poly.entity_id
_entity_poly.type
_entity_poly.pdbx_seq_one_letter_code
_entity_poly.pdbx_strand_id
1 'polypeptide(L)'
;MNYKLLALGGDGIGPEVLESGLSILEAISKKNNINFEISFDLIGGTCWDKYGTFCRNSTIEKAIESDAILVGAVGGPKWDAMKIKGDPEEQDGLMCLRKKLGAFFGIRPAKNYKSLQNIIPFNKEYVQNSEIIILREMCGGVMFSKPRGLKFLENDKRYGFDTAGYNEFEIRKFAKCGFELAKMYNKNIISIDKSNVMESYRLWRDVVQEVSNDYTSINLEHLYADNCAYQMIMNPKNFDIILACNFLGDIFSDLAATISGSLGMLPSASLCGSPLNKTKGIYEPVHGTAPELVGTGTAN
;
A
#
# COMPACT_ATOMS: atom_id res chain seq x y z
N MET A 1 8.38 14.46 -23.56
CA MET A 1 8.56 14.64 -22.11
C MET A 1 9.57 13.61 -21.63
N ASN A 2 10.49 13.98 -20.75
CA ASN A 2 11.49 13.05 -20.21
C ASN A 2 11.18 12.82 -18.72
N TYR A 3 11.21 11.57 -18.30
CA TYR A 3 11.02 11.17 -16.89
C TYR A 3 12.14 10.24 -16.45
N LYS A 4 12.65 10.44 -15.25
CA LYS A 4 13.63 9.58 -14.60
C LYS A 4 12.92 8.55 -13.73
N LEU A 5 13.16 7.27 -13.97
CA LEU A 5 12.57 6.18 -13.20
C LEU A 5 13.66 5.38 -12.50
N LEU A 6 13.40 4.98 -11.26
CA LEU A 6 14.19 3.98 -10.56
C LEU A 6 13.44 2.65 -10.54
N ALA A 7 14.05 1.62 -11.07
CA ALA A 7 13.49 0.27 -11.14
C ALA A 7 14.21 -0.66 -10.14
N LEU A 8 13.44 -1.22 -9.20
CA LEU A 8 13.89 -2.05 -8.09
C LEU A 8 13.19 -3.41 -8.17
N GLY A 9 13.87 -4.44 -8.70
CA GLY A 9 13.29 -5.77 -8.88
C GLY A 9 12.87 -6.40 -7.54
N GLY A 10 13.70 -6.26 -6.51
CA GLY A 10 13.47 -6.89 -5.22
C GLY A 10 13.75 -8.38 -5.22
N ASP A 11 12.82 -9.17 -4.65
CA ASP A 11 12.99 -10.57 -4.31
C ASP A 11 11.94 -11.46 -4.99
N GLY A 12 12.20 -12.77 -5.02
CA GLY A 12 11.25 -13.75 -5.54
C GLY A 12 10.86 -13.49 -6.99
N ILE A 13 9.56 -13.42 -7.28
CA ILE A 13 9.02 -13.10 -8.63
C ILE A 13 9.14 -11.62 -8.98
N GLY A 14 9.57 -10.76 -8.03
CA GLY A 14 9.62 -9.31 -8.24
C GLY A 14 10.37 -8.87 -9.51
N PRO A 15 11.57 -9.42 -9.82
CA PRO A 15 12.26 -9.11 -11.07
C PRO A 15 11.44 -9.44 -12.33
N GLU A 16 10.75 -10.59 -12.37
CA GLU A 16 9.92 -11.04 -13.51
C GLU A 16 8.71 -10.10 -13.71
N VAL A 17 8.06 -9.73 -12.61
CA VAL A 17 6.92 -8.80 -12.61
C VAL A 17 7.36 -7.40 -13.05
N LEU A 18 8.50 -6.93 -12.55
CA LEU A 18 9.05 -5.64 -12.95
C LEU A 18 9.38 -5.60 -14.45
N GLU A 19 9.99 -6.65 -15.01
CA GLU A 19 10.29 -6.75 -16.43
C GLU A 19 9.03 -6.65 -17.28
N SER A 20 7.96 -7.32 -16.88
CA SER A 20 6.64 -7.22 -17.53
C SER A 20 6.10 -5.78 -17.49
N GLY A 21 6.21 -5.10 -16.35
CA GLY A 21 5.83 -3.70 -16.19
C GLY A 21 6.66 -2.75 -17.07
N LEU A 22 7.97 -2.99 -17.17
CA LEU A 22 8.86 -2.20 -18.03
C LEU A 22 8.52 -2.38 -19.52
N SER A 23 8.13 -3.56 -19.95
CA SER A 23 7.68 -3.82 -21.32
C SER A 23 6.43 -3.01 -21.69
N ILE A 24 5.49 -2.87 -20.74
CA ILE A 24 4.30 -2.01 -20.92
C ILE A 24 4.71 -0.53 -20.98
N LEU A 25 5.63 -0.08 -20.14
CA LEU A 25 6.15 1.28 -20.18
C LEU A 25 6.84 1.61 -21.51
N GLU A 26 7.58 0.68 -22.07
CA GLU A 26 8.18 0.84 -23.40
C GLU A 26 7.11 1.03 -24.49
N ALA A 27 6.04 0.26 -24.45
CA ALA A 27 4.91 0.41 -25.38
C ALA A 27 4.22 1.78 -25.23
N ILE A 28 4.02 2.25 -23.98
CA ILE A 28 3.45 3.56 -23.68
C ILE A 28 4.39 4.69 -24.17
N SER A 29 5.70 4.55 -23.94
CA SER A 29 6.75 5.45 -24.40
C SER A 29 6.64 5.67 -25.92
N LYS A 30 6.64 4.59 -26.68
CA LYS A 30 6.52 4.63 -28.14
C LYS A 30 5.21 5.28 -28.60
N LYS A 31 4.08 4.90 -27.99
CA LYS A 31 2.75 5.39 -28.37
C LYS A 31 2.56 6.90 -28.10
N ASN A 32 3.13 7.42 -27.01
CA ASN A 32 2.86 8.79 -26.54
C ASN A 32 4.06 9.74 -26.73
N ASN A 33 5.15 9.29 -27.34
CA ASN A 33 6.40 10.03 -27.50
C ASN A 33 6.92 10.58 -26.15
N ILE A 34 6.92 9.70 -25.14
CA ILE A 34 7.45 9.93 -23.80
C ILE A 34 8.79 9.20 -23.68
N ASN A 35 9.82 9.86 -23.16
CA ASN A 35 11.09 9.21 -22.90
C ASN A 35 11.23 8.87 -21.41
N PHE A 36 11.55 7.61 -21.10
CA PHE A 36 11.86 7.14 -19.76
C PHE A 36 13.36 6.82 -19.65
N GLU A 37 14.05 7.57 -18.79
CA GLU A 37 15.44 7.26 -18.38
C GLU A 37 15.35 6.34 -17.15
N ILE A 38 15.64 5.04 -17.33
CA ILE A 38 15.46 4.04 -16.30
C ILE A 38 16.80 3.66 -15.70
N SER A 39 16.95 3.84 -14.39
CA SER A 39 18.07 3.35 -13.59
C SER A 39 17.64 2.16 -12.74
N PHE A 40 18.60 1.28 -12.43
CA PHE A 40 18.35 0.08 -11.63
C PHE A 40 19.15 0.11 -10.34
N ASP A 41 18.58 -0.51 -9.29
CA ASP A 41 19.29 -0.77 -8.04
C ASP A 41 18.67 -1.97 -7.30
N LEU A 42 19.24 -2.34 -6.15
CA LEU A 42 18.76 -3.44 -5.31
C LEU A 42 17.95 -2.91 -4.13
N ILE A 43 16.94 -3.70 -3.74
CA ILE A 43 16.13 -3.49 -2.54
C ILE A 43 15.74 -4.87 -1.97
N GLY A 44 15.37 -4.92 -0.70
CA GLY A 44 14.90 -6.16 -0.06
C GLY A 44 16.01 -7.12 0.30
N GLY A 45 15.69 -8.41 0.30
CA GLY A 45 16.58 -9.47 0.69
C GLY A 45 17.78 -9.64 -0.23
N THR A 46 17.63 -9.40 -1.52
CA THR A 46 18.76 -9.40 -2.48
C THR A 46 19.76 -8.29 -2.19
N CYS A 47 19.29 -7.13 -1.71
CA CYS A 47 20.15 -6.05 -1.25
C CYS A 47 20.87 -6.44 0.05
N TRP A 48 20.16 -7.08 0.99
CA TRP A 48 20.74 -7.58 2.23
C TRP A 48 21.87 -8.59 1.97
N ASP A 49 21.63 -9.57 1.12
CA ASP A 49 22.62 -10.61 0.81
C ASP A 49 23.92 -10.04 0.26
N LYS A 50 23.85 -8.91 -0.43
CA LYS A 50 25.02 -8.28 -1.04
C LYS A 50 25.69 -7.22 -0.16
N TYR A 51 24.90 -6.49 0.64
CA TYR A 51 25.38 -5.27 1.32
C TYR A 51 25.07 -5.23 2.82
N GLY A 52 24.37 -6.21 3.39
CA GLY A 52 23.98 -6.26 4.80
C GLY A 52 22.94 -5.21 5.21
N THR A 53 22.16 -4.70 4.26
CA THR A 53 21.04 -3.78 4.49
C THR A 53 19.94 -4.02 3.46
N PHE A 54 18.68 -3.86 3.84
CA PHE A 54 17.54 -4.02 2.92
C PHE A 54 17.36 -2.84 1.94
N CYS A 55 17.88 -1.66 2.29
CA CYS A 55 17.87 -0.49 1.41
C CYS A 55 19.11 0.37 1.70
N ARG A 56 19.90 0.65 0.69
CA ARG A 56 21.10 1.48 0.84
C ARG A 56 20.78 2.97 0.76
N ASN A 57 21.63 3.80 1.39
CA ASN A 57 21.49 5.26 1.26
C ASN A 57 21.60 5.71 -0.20
N SER A 58 22.52 5.10 -1.00
CA SER A 58 22.63 5.40 -2.44
C SER A 58 21.36 5.07 -3.24
N THR A 59 20.61 4.04 -2.84
CA THR A 59 19.31 3.70 -3.44
C THR A 59 18.26 4.75 -3.09
N ILE A 60 18.26 5.24 -1.84
CA ILE A 60 17.39 6.34 -1.39
C ILE A 60 17.70 7.64 -2.14
N GLU A 61 18.99 7.98 -2.33
CA GLU A 61 19.42 9.16 -3.10
C GLU A 61 18.92 9.09 -4.55
N LYS A 62 19.10 7.96 -5.23
CA LYS A 62 18.54 7.74 -6.58
C LYS A 62 17.02 7.88 -6.61
N ALA A 63 16.32 7.36 -5.60
CA ALA A 63 14.87 7.49 -5.49
C ALA A 63 14.43 8.95 -5.29
N ILE A 64 15.20 9.75 -4.55
CA ILE A 64 14.96 11.19 -4.39
C ILE A 64 15.13 11.93 -5.72
N GLU A 65 16.09 11.55 -6.55
CA GLU A 65 16.36 12.17 -7.85
C GLU A 65 15.41 11.71 -8.97
N SER A 66 14.70 10.59 -8.78
CA SER A 66 13.76 10.04 -9.76
C SER A 66 12.39 10.70 -9.70
N ASP A 67 11.67 10.75 -10.81
CA ASP A 67 10.27 11.20 -10.87
C ASP A 67 9.31 10.15 -10.30
N ALA A 68 9.62 8.86 -10.50
CA ALA A 68 8.87 7.74 -9.95
C ALA A 68 9.75 6.51 -9.70
N ILE A 69 9.30 5.64 -8.82
CA ILE A 69 9.97 4.41 -8.44
C ILE A 69 9.07 3.22 -8.78
N LEU A 70 9.62 2.22 -9.44
CA LEU A 70 8.95 0.95 -9.73
C LEU A 70 9.57 -0.13 -8.84
N VAL A 71 8.74 -0.89 -8.15
CA VAL A 71 9.17 -1.98 -7.28
C VAL A 71 8.47 -3.27 -7.72
N GLY A 72 9.22 -4.36 -7.81
CA GLY A 72 8.65 -5.68 -8.07
C GLY A 72 7.99 -6.23 -6.80
N ALA A 73 8.76 -6.90 -5.95
CA ALA A 73 8.31 -7.39 -4.66
C ALA A 73 9.50 -7.51 -3.69
N VAL A 74 9.27 -7.43 -2.39
CA VAL A 74 10.34 -7.53 -1.38
C VAL A 74 9.97 -8.50 -0.27
N GLY A 75 11.02 -9.10 0.36
CA GLY A 75 10.87 -9.99 1.49
C GLY A 75 10.96 -11.48 1.14
N GLY A 76 10.68 -12.32 2.12
CA GLY A 76 10.65 -13.76 1.97
C GLY A 76 11.13 -14.52 3.20
N PRO A 77 10.78 -15.84 3.30
CA PRO A 77 10.99 -16.64 4.50
C PRO A 77 12.44 -16.69 4.99
N LYS A 78 13.41 -16.58 4.06
CA LYS A 78 14.84 -16.56 4.39
C LYS A 78 15.19 -15.39 5.31
N TRP A 79 14.73 -14.19 4.99
CA TRP A 79 15.06 -12.96 5.72
C TRP A 79 14.13 -12.73 6.90
N ASP A 80 12.85 -13.15 6.81
CA ASP A 80 11.90 -13.13 7.93
C ASP A 80 12.41 -13.94 9.12
N ALA A 81 13.08 -15.08 8.85
CA ALA A 81 13.68 -15.93 9.87
C ALA A 81 14.88 -15.30 10.58
N MET A 82 15.52 -14.28 10.03
CA MET A 82 16.74 -13.69 10.58
C MET A 82 16.51 -12.88 11.86
N LYS A 83 15.25 -12.52 12.18
CA LYS A 83 14.89 -11.77 13.40
C LYS A 83 15.77 -10.55 13.63
N ILE A 84 15.99 -9.77 12.59
CA ILE A 84 16.82 -8.57 12.64
C ILE A 84 16.20 -7.62 13.64
N LYS A 85 17.03 -7.10 14.56
CA LYS A 85 16.61 -6.11 15.54
C LYS A 85 16.65 -4.73 14.89
N GLY A 86 15.74 -3.87 15.32
CA GLY A 86 15.71 -2.48 14.85
C GLY A 86 14.29 -1.99 14.60
N ASP A 87 14.21 -0.83 14.01
CA ASP A 87 12.95 -0.22 13.59
C ASP A 87 12.43 -0.90 12.30
N PRO A 88 11.13 -0.82 12.00
CA PRO A 88 10.58 -1.44 10.79
C PRO A 88 11.28 -1.03 9.49
N GLU A 89 11.72 0.21 9.39
CA GLU A 89 12.49 0.70 8.25
C GLU A 89 13.90 0.10 8.13
N GLU A 90 14.43 -0.51 9.20
CA GLU A 90 15.71 -1.25 9.17
C GLU A 90 15.52 -2.72 8.83
N GLN A 91 14.30 -3.22 8.99
CA GLN A 91 13.93 -4.62 8.77
C GLN A 91 13.31 -4.89 7.40
N ASP A 92 12.86 -3.84 6.70
CA ASP A 92 12.20 -3.93 5.41
C ASP A 92 12.60 -2.78 4.48
N GLY A 93 13.09 -3.13 3.31
CA GLY A 93 13.57 -2.14 2.34
C GLY A 93 12.49 -1.23 1.78
N LEU A 94 11.27 -1.75 1.60
CA LEU A 94 10.16 -0.96 1.09
C LEU A 94 9.59 -0.02 2.16
N MET A 95 9.49 -0.47 3.42
CA MET A 95 9.12 0.40 4.54
C MET A 95 10.15 1.53 4.72
N CYS A 96 11.45 1.21 4.60
CA CYS A 96 12.52 2.21 4.58
C CYS A 96 12.29 3.25 3.48
N LEU A 97 12.09 2.80 2.25
CA LEU A 97 11.92 3.68 1.09
C LEU A 97 10.68 4.58 1.24
N ARG A 98 9.53 4.02 1.62
CA ARG A 98 8.29 4.78 1.88
C ARG A 98 8.49 5.86 2.94
N LYS A 99 9.11 5.51 4.07
CA LYS A 99 9.35 6.44 5.17
C LYS A 99 10.30 7.56 4.78
N LYS A 100 11.42 7.23 4.10
CA LYS A 100 12.44 8.19 3.67
C LYS A 100 11.95 9.16 2.61
N LEU A 101 11.07 8.73 1.71
CA LEU A 101 10.45 9.58 0.70
C LEU A 101 9.20 10.31 1.19
N GLY A 102 8.66 9.93 2.35
CA GLY A 102 7.37 10.41 2.82
C GLY A 102 6.22 10.00 1.90
N ALA A 103 6.27 8.79 1.38
CA ALA A 103 5.24 8.20 0.50
C ALA A 103 4.09 7.65 1.35
N PHE A 104 3.29 8.55 1.91
CA PHE A 104 2.28 8.26 2.92
C PHE A 104 0.91 7.88 2.37
N PHE A 105 0.61 8.23 1.13
CA PHE A 105 -0.73 8.10 0.54
C PHE A 105 -0.80 6.90 -0.39
N GLY A 106 -1.23 5.76 0.15
CA GLY A 106 -1.41 4.50 -0.57
C GLY A 106 -2.75 4.45 -1.31
N ILE A 107 -2.73 4.05 -2.58
CA ILE A 107 -3.91 3.86 -3.43
C ILE A 107 -3.87 2.43 -3.97
N ARG A 108 -4.87 1.61 -3.61
CA ARG A 108 -5.01 0.20 -4.01
C ARG A 108 -6.40 -0.05 -4.58
N PRO A 109 -6.61 0.09 -5.89
CA PRO A 109 -7.89 -0.21 -6.51
C PRO A 109 -8.08 -1.71 -6.70
N ALA A 110 -9.25 -2.22 -6.28
CA ALA A 110 -9.71 -3.57 -6.56
C ALA A 110 -10.93 -3.51 -7.48
N LYS A 111 -10.84 -4.14 -8.64
CA LYS A 111 -11.87 -4.10 -9.67
C LYS A 111 -12.31 -5.50 -10.06
N ASN A 112 -13.61 -5.68 -10.24
CA ASN A 112 -14.14 -6.91 -10.80
C ASN A 112 -13.96 -6.94 -12.32
N TYR A 113 -13.23 -7.93 -12.82
CA TYR A 113 -12.99 -8.14 -14.25
C TYR A 113 -13.93 -9.21 -14.80
N LYS A 114 -14.68 -8.91 -15.84
CA LYS A 114 -15.62 -9.85 -16.48
C LYS A 114 -14.96 -11.17 -16.89
N SER A 115 -13.72 -11.11 -17.39
CA SER A 115 -12.93 -12.29 -17.78
C SER A 115 -12.57 -13.21 -16.64
N LEU A 116 -12.50 -12.71 -15.39
CA LEU A 116 -12.10 -13.45 -14.20
C LEU A 116 -13.27 -13.88 -13.32
N GLN A 117 -14.52 -13.56 -13.68
CA GLN A 117 -15.69 -13.86 -12.86
C GLN A 117 -15.93 -15.36 -12.59
N ASN A 118 -15.28 -16.25 -13.32
CA ASN A 118 -15.41 -17.70 -13.09
C ASN A 118 -14.48 -18.22 -11.97
N ILE A 119 -13.46 -17.46 -11.57
CA ILE A 119 -12.49 -17.86 -10.54
C ILE A 119 -12.70 -17.16 -9.20
N ILE A 120 -13.58 -16.17 -9.13
CA ILE A 120 -13.89 -15.49 -7.87
C ILE A 120 -14.79 -16.36 -6.98
N PRO A 121 -14.64 -16.27 -5.64
CA PRO A 121 -15.42 -17.10 -4.70
C PRO A 121 -16.86 -16.62 -4.50
N PHE A 122 -17.31 -15.61 -5.23
CA PHE A 122 -18.62 -14.98 -5.06
C PHE A 122 -19.57 -15.33 -6.21
N ASN A 123 -20.89 -15.28 -5.93
CA ASN A 123 -21.86 -15.22 -7.01
C ASN A 123 -21.65 -13.94 -7.83
N LYS A 124 -21.63 -14.10 -9.17
CA LYS A 124 -21.36 -13.02 -10.13
C LYS A 124 -22.23 -11.78 -9.91
N GLU A 125 -23.50 -11.98 -9.57
CA GLU A 125 -24.45 -10.90 -9.36
C GLU A 125 -24.06 -9.96 -8.21
N TYR A 126 -23.37 -10.48 -7.17
CA TYR A 126 -22.92 -9.66 -6.02
C TYR A 126 -21.77 -8.74 -6.36
N VAL A 127 -20.82 -9.20 -7.21
CA VAL A 127 -19.56 -8.51 -7.48
C VAL A 127 -19.49 -7.84 -8.84
N GLN A 128 -20.42 -8.14 -9.75
CA GLN A 128 -20.40 -7.58 -11.10
C GLN A 128 -20.38 -6.06 -11.07
N ASN A 129 -19.40 -5.47 -11.78
CA ASN A 129 -19.12 -4.05 -11.85
C ASN A 129 -18.70 -3.40 -10.51
N SER A 130 -18.33 -4.18 -9.49
CA SER A 130 -17.74 -3.62 -8.27
C SER A 130 -16.33 -3.07 -8.57
N GLU A 131 -16.04 -1.92 -7.99
CA GLU A 131 -14.72 -1.30 -7.97
C GLU A 131 -14.57 -0.58 -6.62
N ILE A 132 -13.63 -1.04 -5.80
CA ILE A 132 -13.36 -0.49 -4.48
C ILE A 132 -11.94 0.06 -4.48
N ILE A 133 -11.76 1.31 -4.08
CA ILE A 133 -10.42 1.90 -3.92
C ILE A 133 -10.09 1.93 -2.43
N ILE A 134 -9.09 1.16 -2.02
CA ILE A 134 -8.56 1.22 -0.66
C ILE A 134 -7.50 2.31 -0.61
N LEU A 135 -7.74 3.34 0.21
CA LEU A 135 -6.75 4.35 0.55
C LEU A 135 -6.13 3.96 1.89
N ARG A 136 -4.81 3.72 1.89
CA ARG A 136 -4.04 3.29 3.05
C ARG A 136 -3.04 4.36 3.44
N GLU A 137 -3.05 4.80 4.69
CA GLU A 137 -1.95 5.57 5.25
C GLU A 137 -0.72 4.66 5.38
N MET A 138 0.47 5.06 4.85
CA MET A 138 1.59 4.15 4.63
C MET A 138 2.81 4.41 5.54
N CYS A 139 2.79 5.48 6.36
CA CYS A 139 3.99 5.94 7.10
C CYS A 139 3.80 6.06 8.60
N GLY A 140 2.62 5.76 9.13
CA GLY A 140 2.27 5.90 10.55
C GLY A 140 1.66 4.65 11.18
N GLY A 141 0.98 4.86 12.30
CA GLY A 141 0.23 3.83 12.99
C GLY A 141 1.08 2.76 13.67
N VAL A 142 0.46 1.63 13.99
CA VAL A 142 1.09 0.53 14.73
C VAL A 142 2.34 -0.04 14.06
N MET A 143 2.46 0.13 12.74
CA MET A 143 3.63 -0.34 12.00
C MET A 143 4.88 0.51 12.24
N PHE A 144 4.75 1.78 12.64
CA PHE A 144 5.87 2.71 12.81
C PHE A 144 5.96 3.38 14.17
N SER A 145 4.86 3.43 14.95
CA SER A 145 4.82 4.16 16.21
C SER A 145 5.67 3.52 17.30
N LYS A 146 6.13 4.36 18.22
CA LYS A 146 6.92 3.98 19.40
C LYS A 146 6.18 4.41 20.68
N PRO A 147 6.44 3.75 21.83
CA PRO A 147 7.37 2.63 22.01
C PRO A 147 6.84 1.31 21.50
N ARG A 148 7.75 0.42 21.10
CA ARG A 148 7.44 -0.95 20.65
C ARG A 148 8.54 -1.90 21.07
N GLY A 149 8.23 -3.19 21.18
CA GLY A 149 9.28 -4.17 21.45
C GLY A 149 8.85 -5.37 22.28
N LEU A 150 9.86 -6.04 22.79
CA LEU A 150 9.76 -7.16 23.68
C LEU A 150 10.45 -6.83 25.01
N LYS A 151 9.76 -6.99 26.12
CA LYS A 151 10.35 -6.86 27.46
C LYS A 151 10.10 -8.13 28.28
N PHE A 152 10.96 -8.35 29.27
CA PHE A 152 10.79 -9.44 30.24
C PHE A 152 10.08 -8.86 31.46
N LEU A 153 9.05 -9.56 31.91
CA LEU A 153 8.35 -9.33 33.16
C LEU A 153 8.98 -10.20 34.26
N GLU A 154 8.43 -10.13 35.46
CA GLU A 154 8.81 -11.03 36.57
C GLU A 154 8.71 -12.51 36.16
N ASN A 155 9.64 -13.31 36.65
CA ASN A 155 9.76 -14.76 36.31
C ASN A 155 10.05 -15.05 34.83
N ASP A 156 10.82 -14.20 34.15
CA ASP A 156 11.26 -14.37 32.77
C ASP A 156 10.11 -14.46 31.73
N LYS A 157 8.92 -14.07 32.11
CA LYS A 157 7.78 -14.00 31.16
C LYS A 157 7.98 -12.90 30.13
N ARG A 158 7.79 -13.23 28.89
CA ARG A 158 7.91 -12.28 27.76
C ARG A 158 6.62 -11.48 27.57
N TYR A 159 6.76 -10.19 27.29
CA TYR A 159 5.67 -9.30 26.95
C TYR A 159 6.04 -8.51 25.69
N GLY A 160 5.33 -8.78 24.57
CA GLY A 160 5.44 -8.04 23.33
C GLY A 160 4.39 -6.94 23.27
N PHE A 161 4.78 -5.76 22.75
CA PHE A 161 3.88 -4.62 22.64
C PHE A 161 4.24 -3.72 21.47
N ASP A 162 3.21 -3.12 20.86
CA ASP A 162 3.31 -2.09 19.84
C ASP A 162 2.38 -0.93 20.18
N THR A 163 2.75 0.28 19.76
CA THR A 163 1.94 1.49 19.93
C THR A 163 1.11 1.73 18.67
N ALA A 164 -0.20 1.79 18.81
CA ALA A 164 -1.11 2.18 17.74
C ALA A 164 -1.39 3.68 17.83
N GLY A 165 -0.47 4.53 17.37
CA GLY A 165 -0.56 5.99 17.52
C GLY A 165 -0.58 6.70 16.16
N TYR A 166 -1.36 7.78 16.11
CA TYR A 166 -1.36 8.79 15.04
C TYR A 166 -1.40 10.17 15.67
N ASN A 167 -0.75 11.14 15.08
CA ASN A 167 -1.01 12.54 15.38
C ASN A 167 -2.03 13.14 14.40
N GLU A 168 -2.65 14.23 14.82
CA GLU A 168 -3.68 14.90 14.03
C GLU A 168 -3.19 15.35 12.65
N PHE A 169 -1.94 15.80 12.55
CA PHE A 169 -1.36 16.25 11.28
C PHE A 169 -1.25 15.10 10.26
N GLU A 170 -0.84 13.91 10.68
CA GLU A 170 -0.74 12.74 9.80
C GLU A 170 -2.12 12.35 9.26
N ILE A 171 -3.13 12.29 10.13
CA ILE A 171 -4.50 11.95 9.74
C ILE A 171 -5.05 13.00 8.78
N ARG A 172 -4.93 14.29 9.14
CA ARG A 172 -5.45 15.42 8.35
C ARG A 172 -4.84 15.48 6.96
N LYS A 173 -3.51 15.32 6.87
CA LYS A 173 -2.78 15.28 5.59
C LYS A 173 -3.27 14.14 4.71
N PHE A 174 -3.43 12.95 5.27
CA PHE A 174 -3.91 11.78 4.55
C PHE A 174 -5.38 11.93 4.13
N ALA A 175 -6.26 12.34 5.04
CA ALA A 175 -7.67 12.54 4.76
C ALA A 175 -7.90 13.56 3.63
N LYS A 176 -7.19 14.70 3.64
CA LYS A 176 -7.27 15.69 2.55
C LYS A 176 -6.99 15.07 1.17
N CYS A 177 -5.91 14.30 1.04
CA CYS A 177 -5.61 13.60 -0.22
C CYS A 177 -6.73 12.62 -0.62
N GLY A 178 -7.34 11.93 0.36
CA GLY A 178 -8.47 11.03 0.13
C GLY A 178 -9.70 11.75 -0.39
N PHE A 179 -10.07 12.87 0.22
CA PHE A 179 -11.20 13.69 -0.23
C PHE A 179 -10.95 14.35 -1.59
N GLU A 180 -9.73 14.78 -1.87
CA GLU A 180 -9.33 15.29 -3.19
C GLU A 180 -9.50 14.22 -4.27
N LEU A 181 -9.06 13.00 -4.01
CA LEU A 181 -9.26 11.87 -4.93
C LEU A 181 -10.74 11.56 -5.12
N ALA A 182 -11.52 11.51 -4.04
CA ALA A 182 -12.95 11.27 -4.09
C ALA A 182 -13.67 12.31 -4.94
N LYS A 183 -13.32 13.58 -4.77
CA LYS A 183 -13.86 14.69 -5.57
C LYS A 183 -13.53 14.55 -7.06
N MET A 184 -12.28 14.15 -7.38
CA MET A 184 -11.84 13.96 -8.76
C MET A 184 -12.63 12.87 -9.48
N TYR A 185 -12.96 11.79 -8.80
CA TYR A 185 -13.70 10.65 -9.36
C TYR A 185 -15.21 10.67 -9.07
N ASN A 186 -15.71 11.70 -8.39
CA ASN A 186 -17.11 11.80 -7.94
C ASN A 186 -17.56 10.55 -7.18
N LYS A 187 -16.79 10.14 -6.17
CA LYS A 187 -17.00 8.95 -5.36
C LYS A 187 -17.20 9.31 -3.88
N ASN A 188 -17.92 8.44 -3.16
CA ASN A 188 -18.14 8.58 -1.72
C ASN A 188 -17.02 7.92 -0.92
N ILE A 189 -16.89 8.31 0.35
CA ILE A 189 -15.88 7.78 1.27
C ILE A 189 -16.54 7.03 2.42
N ILE A 190 -16.01 5.84 2.69
CA ILE A 190 -16.25 5.12 3.94
C ILE A 190 -14.92 5.15 4.72
N SER A 191 -14.89 5.84 5.86
CA SER A 191 -13.74 5.82 6.77
C SER A 191 -13.90 4.69 7.76
N ILE A 192 -12.89 3.82 7.86
CA ILE A 192 -12.92 2.67 8.76
C ILE A 192 -12.02 2.86 9.96
N ASP A 193 -12.53 2.43 11.12
CA ASP A 193 -11.86 2.58 12.39
C ASP A 193 -12.32 1.56 13.45
N LYS A 194 -11.76 1.65 14.65
CA LYS A 194 -12.19 0.92 15.86
C LYS A 194 -12.38 1.88 17.04
N SER A 195 -13.00 3.02 16.78
CA SER A 195 -13.17 4.14 17.72
C SER A 195 -13.98 3.80 18.97
N ASN A 196 -14.77 2.73 18.94
CA ASN A 196 -15.48 2.28 20.12
C ASN A 196 -14.60 1.78 21.28
N VAL A 197 -13.34 1.40 20.98
CA VAL A 197 -12.41 0.82 21.98
C VAL A 197 -10.99 1.40 21.93
N MET A 198 -10.61 2.19 20.92
CA MET A 198 -9.24 2.68 20.74
C MET A 198 -9.20 4.20 20.57
N GLU A 199 -8.41 4.87 21.40
CA GLU A 199 -8.27 6.34 21.40
C GLU A 199 -7.66 6.87 20.08
N SER A 200 -6.67 6.17 19.52
CA SER A 200 -6.08 6.55 18.23
C SER A 200 -7.11 6.56 17.09
N TYR A 201 -8.10 5.66 17.14
CA TYR A 201 -9.18 5.62 16.17
C TYR A 201 -10.31 6.61 16.46
N ARG A 202 -10.50 7.05 17.73
CA ARG A 202 -11.37 8.18 18.02
C ARG A 202 -10.83 9.44 17.38
N LEU A 203 -9.54 9.73 17.61
CA LEU A 203 -8.86 10.85 16.96
C LEU A 203 -8.94 10.75 15.42
N TRP A 204 -8.72 9.54 14.87
CA TRP A 204 -8.86 9.31 13.44
C TRP A 204 -10.24 9.73 12.92
N ARG A 205 -11.30 9.25 13.55
CA ARG A 205 -12.68 9.58 13.18
C ARG A 205 -12.96 11.06 13.27
N ASP A 206 -12.59 11.70 14.37
CA ASP A 206 -12.82 13.12 14.62
C ASP A 206 -12.13 13.98 13.54
N VAL A 207 -10.85 13.73 13.26
CA VAL A 207 -10.10 14.49 12.27
C VAL A 207 -10.59 14.25 10.84
N VAL A 208 -10.97 13.01 10.49
CA VAL A 208 -11.57 12.72 9.17
C VAL A 208 -12.91 13.44 9.02
N GLN A 209 -13.74 13.47 10.08
CA GLN A 209 -15.00 14.21 10.10
C GLN A 209 -14.77 15.72 9.94
N GLU A 210 -13.79 16.30 10.63
CA GLU A 210 -13.43 17.71 10.49
C GLU A 210 -13.01 18.05 9.04
N VAL A 211 -12.16 17.22 8.44
CA VAL A 211 -11.72 17.42 7.05
C VAL A 211 -12.89 17.34 6.08
N SER A 212 -13.87 16.49 6.32
CA SER A 212 -15.05 16.34 5.45
C SER A 212 -15.86 17.62 5.29
N ASN A 213 -15.82 18.51 6.29
CA ASN A 213 -16.55 19.78 6.24
C ASN A 213 -16.10 20.70 5.09
N ASP A 214 -14.84 20.53 4.62
CA ASP A 214 -14.31 21.28 3.47
C ASP A 214 -14.73 20.64 2.12
N TYR A 215 -15.39 19.46 2.14
CA TYR A 215 -15.73 18.67 0.95
C TYR A 215 -17.22 18.27 0.92
N THR A 216 -18.09 19.27 1.04
CA THR A 216 -19.57 19.08 1.21
C THR A 216 -20.25 18.30 0.09
N SER A 217 -19.62 18.14 -1.08
CA SER A 217 -20.14 17.34 -2.20
C SER A 217 -19.84 15.83 -2.06
N ILE A 218 -19.02 15.44 -1.09
CA ILE A 218 -18.61 14.05 -0.88
C ILE A 218 -19.35 13.51 0.35
N ASN A 219 -20.08 12.40 0.17
CA ASN A 219 -20.69 11.71 1.30
C ASN A 219 -19.61 10.93 2.07
N LEU A 220 -19.54 11.17 3.38
CA LEU A 220 -18.68 10.43 4.32
C LEU A 220 -19.56 9.56 5.23
N GLU A 221 -19.21 8.29 5.31
CA GLU A 221 -19.74 7.36 6.31
C GLU A 221 -18.57 6.81 7.15
N HIS A 222 -18.84 6.56 8.44
CA HIS A 222 -17.87 5.91 9.32
C HIS A 222 -18.37 4.51 9.68
N LEU A 223 -17.55 3.49 9.39
CA LEU A 223 -17.84 2.12 9.79
C LEU A 223 -16.77 1.59 10.75
N TYR A 224 -17.21 0.79 11.73
CA TYR A 224 -16.25 -0.05 12.44
C TYR A 224 -15.66 -1.10 11.50
N ALA A 225 -14.37 -1.36 11.65
CA ALA A 225 -13.62 -2.22 10.74
C ALA A 225 -14.22 -3.63 10.61
N ASP A 226 -14.66 -4.24 11.72
CA ASP A 226 -15.33 -5.54 11.71
C ASP A 226 -16.65 -5.53 10.91
N ASN A 227 -17.46 -4.49 11.06
CA ASN A 227 -18.69 -4.34 10.28
C ASN A 227 -18.37 -4.08 8.80
N CYS A 228 -17.38 -3.25 8.50
CA CYS A 228 -16.95 -2.98 7.13
C CYS A 228 -16.45 -4.25 6.44
N ALA A 229 -15.64 -5.09 7.11
CA ALA A 229 -15.19 -6.37 6.57
C ALA A 229 -16.37 -7.28 6.18
N TYR A 230 -17.37 -7.38 7.06
CA TYR A 230 -18.58 -8.13 6.77
C TYR A 230 -19.34 -7.57 5.56
N GLN A 231 -19.56 -6.24 5.54
CA GLN A 231 -20.32 -5.59 4.47
C GLN A 231 -19.61 -5.64 3.11
N MET A 232 -18.28 -5.55 3.07
CA MET A 232 -17.52 -5.68 1.83
C MET A 232 -17.72 -7.03 1.15
N ILE A 233 -17.89 -8.10 1.93
CA ILE A 233 -18.16 -9.44 1.40
C ILE A 233 -19.63 -9.55 0.96
N MET A 234 -20.56 -9.04 1.77
CA MET A 234 -21.99 -9.18 1.51
C MET A 234 -22.51 -8.25 0.41
N ASN A 235 -21.97 -7.03 0.32
CA ASN A 235 -22.45 -5.98 -0.57
C ASN A 235 -21.32 -5.12 -1.14
N PRO A 236 -20.36 -5.69 -1.89
CA PRO A 236 -19.18 -4.95 -2.37
C PRO A 236 -19.53 -3.74 -3.26
N LYS A 237 -20.72 -3.74 -3.89
CA LYS A 237 -21.18 -2.65 -4.74
C LYS A 237 -21.49 -1.34 -3.99
N ASN A 238 -21.63 -1.41 -2.67
CA ASN A 238 -21.93 -0.24 -1.85
C ASN A 238 -20.67 0.57 -1.50
N PHE A 239 -19.50 0.10 -1.94
CA PHE A 239 -18.23 0.73 -1.62
C PHE A 239 -17.62 1.39 -2.84
N ASP A 240 -17.26 2.66 -2.70
CA ASP A 240 -16.46 3.40 -3.66
C ASP A 240 -15.01 3.50 -3.16
N ILE A 241 -14.78 4.32 -2.12
CA ILE A 241 -13.48 4.55 -1.51
C ILE A 241 -13.54 4.16 -0.04
N ILE A 242 -12.58 3.36 0.41
CA ILE A 242 -12.35 3.08 1.83
C ILE A 242 -11.11 3.84 2.28
N LEU A 243 -11.28 4.72 3.28
CA LEU A 243 -10.20 5.45 3.92
C LEU A 243 -9.76 4.71 5.18
N ALA A 244 -8.51 4.25 5.24
CA ALA A 244 -8.02 3.37 6.28
C ALA A 244 -6.63 3.76 6.79
N CYS A 245 -6.41 3.55 8.10
CA CYS A 245 -5.08 3.60 8.69
C CYS A 245 -4.17 2.52 8.10
N ASN A 246 -2.88 2.57 8.42
CA ASN A 246 -1.87 1.67 7.85
C ASN A 246 -2.24 0.19 8.02
N PHE A 247 -2.51 -0.24 9.24
CA PHE A 247 -2.79 -1.65 9.56
C PHE A 247 -4.11 -2.14 8.94
N LEU A 248 -5.20 -1.39 9.09
CA LEU A 248 -6.46 -1.77 8.50
C LEU A 248 -6.41 -1.71 6.97
N GLY A 249 -5.78 -0.71 6.40
CA GLY A 249 -5.63 -0.58 4.94
C GLY A 249 -4.86 -1.73 4.31
N ASP A 250 -3.90 -2.31 5.04
CA ASP A 250 -3.19 -3.51 4.60
C ASP A 250 -4.15 -4.71 4.48
N ILE A 251 -4.84 -5.03 5.57
CA ILE A 251 -5.76 -6.17 5.62
C ILE A 251 -6.93 -5.99 4.64
N PHE A 252 -7.49 -4.79 4.58
CA PHE A 252 -8.66 -4.52 3.73
C PHE A 252 -8.35 -4.50 2.24
N SER A 253 -7.11 -4.15 1.84
CA SER A 253 -6.71 -4.26 0.43
C SER A 253 -6.65 -5.71 -0.03
N ASP A 254 -6.15 -6.62 0.81
CA ASP A 254 -6.11 -8.05 0.49
C ASP A 254 -7.52 -8.66 0.49
N LEU A 255 -8.37 -8.22 1.41
CA LEU A 255 -9.78 -8.61 1.40
C LEU A 255 -10.48 -8.14 0.10
N ALA A 256 -10.21 -6.89 -0.34
CA ALA A 256 -10.76 -6.36 -1.58
C ALA A 256 -10.28 -7.12 -2.84
N ALA A 257 -9.08 -7.74 -2.79
CA ALA A 257 -8.58 -8.57 -3.89
C ALA A 257 -9.50 -9.72 -4.27
N THR A 258 -10.32 -10.19 -3.34
CA THR A 258 -11.28 -11.27 -3.58
C THR A 258 -12.30 -10.94 -4.67
N ILE A 259 -12.66 -9.66 -4.86
CA ILE A 259 -13.55 -9.23 -5.96
C ILE A 259 -12.85 -9.20 -7.32
N SER A 260 -11.51 -9.10 -7.33
CA SER A 260 -10.68 -9.13 -8.55
C SER A 260 -10.29 -10.55 -8.97
N GLY A 261 -10.42 -11.52 -8.07
CA GLY A 261 -10.13 -12.92 -8.28
C GLY A 261 -8.70 -13.35 -7.94
N SER A 262 -7.77 -12.41 -7.72
CA SER A 262 -6.39 -12.70 -7.33
C SER A 262 -5.72 -11.45 -6.76
N LEU A 263 -4.81 -11.64 -5.79
CA LEU A 263 -3.88 -10.59 -5.31
C LEU A 263 -2.99 -10.05 -6.45
N GLY A 264 -2.63 -10.89 -7.42
CA GLY A 264 -1.85 -10.50 -8.59
C GLY A 264 -2.51 -9.44 -9.47
N MET A 265 -3.83 -9.25 -9.34
CA MET A 265 -4.58 -8.24 -10.10
C MET A 265 -4.62 -6.85 -9.45
N LEU A 266 -4.07 -6.68 -8.25
CA LEU A 266 -4.11 -5.42 -7.53
C LEU A 266 -2.83 -4.60 -7.74
N PRO A 267 -2.93 -3.40 -8.37
CA PRO A 267 -1.85 -2.44 -8.35
C PRO A 267 -1.83 -1.65 -7.04
N SER A 268 -0.68 -1.12 -6.69
CA SER A 268 -0.49 -0.22 -5.56
C SER A 268 0.35 0.98 -5.98
N ALA A 269 -0.08 2.17 -5.57
CA ALA A 269 0.72 3.39 -5.62
C ALA A 269 0.87 3.94 -4.21
N SER A 270 2.10 4.32 -3.83
CA SER A 270 2.37 5.06 -2.58
C SER A 270 2.89 6.44 -2.95
N LEU A 271 2.06 7.48 -2.77
CA LEU A 271 2.35 8.84 -3.19
C LEU A 271 2.93 9.68 -2.05
N CYS A 272 3.84 10.59 -2.39
CA CYS A 272 4.46 11.54 -1.44
C CYS A 272 3.60 12.79 -1.20
N GLY A 273 2.51 12.96 -1.92
CA GLY A 273 1.64 14.13 -1.85
C GLY A 273 0.28 13.90 -2.47
N SER A 274 -0.44 15.00 -2.69
CA SER A 274 -1.77 14.97 -3.29
C SER A 274 -1.78 14.35 -4.69
N PRO A 275 -2.76 13.49 -5.00
CA PRO A 275 -2.94 12.91 -6.33
C PRO A 275 -3.33 13.94 -7.40
N LEU A 276 -3.77 15.14 -7.00
CA LEU A 276 -4.12 16.23 -7.90
C LEU A 276 -2.90 16.99 -8.45
N ASN A 277 -1.75 16.81 -7.81
CA ASN A 277 -0.54 17.53 -8.17
C ASN A 277 0.50 16.58 -8.78
N LYS A 278 1.49 17.14 -9.48
CA LYS A 278 2.68 16.35 -9.83
C LYS A 278 3.37 15.93 -8.53
N THR A 279 3.24 14.66 -8.19
CA THR A 279 3.84 14.10 -6.97
C THR A 279 4.62 12.84 -7.31
N LYS A 280 5.70 12.61 -6.56
CA LYS A 280 6.47 11.39 -6.64
C LYS A 280 5.66 10.22 -6.09
N GLY A 281 5.84 9.03 -6.68
CA GLY A 281 5.19 7.81 -6.23
C GLY A 281 6.09 6.60 -6.35
N ILE A 282 5.82 5.62 -5.48
CA ILE A 282 6.33 4.25 -5.56
C ILE A 282 5.17 3.41 -6.11
N TYR A 283 5.42 2.70 -7.19
CA TYR A 283 4.44 1.86 -7.87
C TYR A 283 4.88 0.40 -7.78
N GLU A 284 3.99 -0.45 -7.30
CA GLU A 284 4.27 -1.85 -7.04
C GLU A 284 2.99 -2.68 -7.16
N PRO A 285 3.05 -3.99 -7.42
CA PRO A 285 1.90 -4.86 -7.19
C PRO A 285 1.64 -5.02 -5.69
N VAL A 286 0.41 -5.42 -5.33
CA VAL A 286 0.05 -5.69 -3.91
C VAL A 286 0.57 -7.05 -3.44
N HIS A 287 0.70 -8.02 -4.37
CA HIS A 287 1.15 -9.38 -4.04
C HIS A 287 2.59 -9.43 -3.48
N GLY A 288 2.88 -10.48 -2.72
CA GLY A 288 4.21 -10.76 -2.19
C GLY A 288 5.18 -11.37 -3.22
N THR A 289 6.27 -11.91 -2.72
CA THR A 289 7.39 -12.43 -3.52
C THR A 289 7.18 -13.81 -4.13
N ALA A 290 6.18 -14.57 -3.68
CA ALA A 290 5.82 -15.91 -4.17
C ALA A 290 7.03 -16.78 -4.58
N PRO A 291 7.94 -17.13 -3.65
CA PRO A 291 9.22 -17.78 -3.98
C PRO A 291 9.04 -19.09 -4.75
N GLU A 292 7.93 -19.77 -4.56
CA GLU A 292 7.58 -21.02 -5.23
C GLU A 292 7.28 -20.86 -6.73
N LEU A 293 6.99 -19.64 -7.18
CA LEU A 293 6.68 -19.36 -8.58
C LEU A 293 7.89 -18.89 -9.39
N VAL A 294 9.03 -18.63 -8.73
CA VAL A 294 10.23 -18.09 -9.39
C VAL A 294 10.70 -19.01 -10.52
N GLY A 295 10.88 -18.46 -11.72
CA GLY A 295 11.38 -19.17 -12.89
C GLY A 295 10.40 -20.17 -13.51
N THR A 296 9.16 -20.26 -12.99
CA THR A 296 8.14 -21.17 -13.57
C THR A 296 7.44 -20.59 -14.79
N GLY A 297 7.51 -19.25 -14.99
CA GLY A 297 6.76 -18.55 -16.03
C GLY A 297 5.23 -18.55 -15.81
N THR A 298 4.77 -18.85 -14.58
CA THR A 298 3.33 -18.93 -14.24
C THR A 298 2.85 -17.77 -13.37
N ALA A 299 3.73 -16.90 -12.90
CA ALA A 299 3.36 -15.68 -12.20
C ALA A 299 2.59 -14.74 -13.13
N ASN A 300 1.37 -14.33 -12.71
CA ASN A 300 0.48 -13.48 -13.50
C ASN A 300 -0.33 -12.55 -12.59
#